data_df5be3ae22c5fbc617381826e94085b7
#
_entry.id   df5be3ae22c5fbc617381826e94085b7
#
_cell.length_a   1.000
_cell.length_b   1.000
_cell.length_c   1.000
_cell.angle_alpha   90.00
_cell.angle_beta   90.00
_cell.angle_gamma   90.00
#
_symmetry.space_group_name_H-M   'P 1'
#
loop_
_entity.id
_entity.type
_entity.pdbx_description
1 polymer ?
#
loop_
_entity_poly.entity_id
_entity_poly.type
_entity_poly.pdbx_seq_one_letter_code
_entity_poly.pdbx_strand_id
1 'polypeptide(L)'
;MAQRTTDPFPLVSISTNHPLLYVVRHGATEWSRSGQHTGRTDLPLLLEGEEQARATGSLLANIDFSLVLCSPLQRAQRTCELAGLLDRAVIDTDLQEWDYGDYEGVTTATIRESVPGWTVWSGTCPNGETIEQVSKRADRVIERVRNESGNAIVFAHGHILRVLTARWCELDPVEGQRFILDPATLSILGWERETPAIRQWNSR
;
A
#
# COMPACT_ATOMS: atom_id res chain seq x y z
N MET A 1 22.93 -37.24 13.66
CA MET A 1 21.69 -37.16 12.88
C MET A 1 21.33 -35.70 12.75
N ALA A 2 21.59 -35.09 11.59
CA ALA A 2 21.27 -33.71 11.32
C ALA A 2 19.86 -33.67 10.70
N GLN A 3 18.93 -32.99 11.39
CA GLN A 3 17.59 -32.73 10.85
C GLN A 3 17.70 -31.67 9.73
N ARG A 4 17.36 -32.06 8.51
CA ARG A 4 17.15 -31.11 7.41
C ARG A 4 15.81 -30.44 7.66
N THR A 5 15.83 -29.16 7.97
CA THR A 5 14.66 -28.31 7.86
C THR A 5 14.39 -28.09 6.37
N THR A 6 13.37 -28.74 5.84
CA THR A 6 12.88 -28.49 4.50
C THR A 6 12.09 -27.20 4.53
N ASP A 7 12.61 -26.17 3.86
CA ASP A 7 11.88 -24.94 3.57
C ASP A 7 10.67 -25.32 2.70
N PRO A 8 9.43 -25.07 3.12
CA PRO A 8 8.24 -25.57 2.42
C PRO A 8 7.94 -24.85 1.10
N PHE A 9 8.65 -23.76 0.78
CA PHE A 9 8.48 -23.02 -0.47
C PHE A 9 9.84 -22.66 -1.08
N PRO A 10 10.34 -23.46 -2.04
CA PRO A 10 11.51 -23.02 -2.80
C PRO A 10 11.10 -21.74 -3.56
N LEU A 11 11.82 -20.64 -3.31
CA LEU A 11 11.74 -19.44 -4.14
C LEU A 11 12.15 -19.87 -5.56
N VAL A 12 11.16 -20.11 -6.40
CA VAL A 12 11.39 -20.32 -7.83
C VAL A 12 11.93 -19.00 -8.35
N SER A 13 13.22 -18.96 -8.63
CA SER A 13 13.86 -17.88 -9.36
C SER A 13 13.31 -17.87 -10.77
N ILE A 14 12.17 -17.21 -10.96
CA ILE A 14 11.67 -16.88 -12.29
C ILE A 14 12.37 -15.57 -12.65
N SER A 15 13.37 -15.65 -13.52
CA SER A 15 13.92 -14.49 -14.21
C SER A 15 12.82 -13.91 -15.10
N THR A 16 11.98 -13.06 -14.53
CA THR A 16 11.07 -12.23 -15.32
C THR A 16 11.80 -10.94 -15.65
N ASN A 17 11.86 -10.57 -16.91
CA ASN A 17 12.41 -9.27 -17.39
C ASN A 17 11.58 -8.05 -16.91
N HIS A 18 10.63 -8.27 -16.00
CA HIS A 18 9.70 -7.26 -15.52
C HIS A 18 9.95 -6.92 -14.04
N PRO A 19 9.90 -5.63 -13.66
CA PRO A 19 10.10 -5.20 -12.29
C PRO A 19 9.00 -5.77 -11.37
N LEU A 20 9.38 -6.07 -10.12
CA LEU A 20 8.42 -6.32 -9.05
C LEU A 20 8.13 -5.02 -8.32
N LEU A 21 6.88 -4.84 -7.91
CA LEU A 21 6.46 -3.74 -7.06
C LEU A 21 6.18 -4.26 -5.64
N TYR A 22 7.00 -3.83 -4.70
CA TYR A 22 6.80 -4.05 -3.29
C TYR A 22 5.89 -2.94 -2.73
N VAL A 23 4.88 -3.33 -1.98
CA VAL A 23 3.84 -2.43 -1.48
C VAL A 23 3.80 -2.52 0.03
N VAL A 24 4.00 -1.38 0.72
CA VAL A 24 3.98 -1.29 2.18
C VAL A 24 2.96 -0.24 2.62
N ARG A 25 1.95 -0.67 3.38
CA ARG A 25 1.06 0.25 4.08
C ARG A 25 1.76 0.76 5.33
N HIS A 26 1.60 2.05 5.67
CA HIS A 26 2.13 2.63 6.89
C HIS A 26 1.72 1.85 8.15
N GLY A 27 2.51 1.93 9.22
CA GLY A 27 2.24 1.32 10.51
C GLY A 27 0.97 1.86 11.18
N ALA A 28 0.55 1.24 12.28
CA ALA A 28 -0.67 1.62 12.98
C ALA A 28 -0.65 3.09 13.44
N THR A 29 -1.78 3.77 13.28
CA THR A 29 -2.10 5.12 13.79
C THR A 29 -3.37 5.05 14.64
N GLU A 30 -3.66 6.12 15.40
CA GLU A 30 -4.88 6.16 16.20
C GLU A 30 -6.14 5.90 15.37
N TRP A 31 -6.27 6.57 14.22
CA TRP A 31 -7.45 6.42 13.38
C TRP A 31 -7.49 5.13 12.59
N SER A 32 -6.33 4.55 12.23
CA SER A 32 -6.34 3.22 11.60
C SER A 32 -6.83 2.14 12.57
N ARG A 33 -6.63 2.33 13.88
CA ARG A 33 -7.09 1.42 14.94
C ARG A 33 -8.56 1.62 15.27
N SER A 34 -9.04 2.87 15.28
CA SER A 34 -10.45 3.21 15.56
C SER A 34 -11.38 3.03 14.35
N GLY A 35 -10.82 2.85 13.14
CA GLY A 35 -11.57 2.70 11.90
C GLY A 35 -12.07 4.02 11.29
N GLN A 36 -11.52 5.15 11.74
CA GLN A 36 -11.80 6.46 11.16
C GLN A 36 -11.03 6.65 9.84
N HIS A 37 -11.70 7.24 8.86
CA HIS A 37 -11.06 7.56 7.58
C HIS A 37 -9.97 8.61 7.77
N THR A 38 -8.75 8.28 7.33
CA THR A 38 -7.57 9.13 7.49
C THR A 38 -6.99 9.44 6.12
N GLY A 39 -7.48 10.48 5.47
CA GLY A 39 -6.98 10.94 4.19
C GLY A 39 -5.84 11.93 4.36
N ARG A 40 -6.18 13.22 4.37
CA ARG A 40 -5.22 14.33 4.42
C ARG A 40 -4.76 14.69 5.83
N THR A 41 -5.50 14.30 6.87
CA THR A 41 -5.08 14.51 8.25
C THR A 41 -3.76 13.76 8.51
N ASP A 42 -2.74 14.51 8.91
CA ASP A 42 -1.39 13.99 9.01
C ASP A 42 -1.08 13.52 10.45
N LEU A 43 -1.53 12.32 10.77
CA LEU A 43 -1.35 11.67 12.08
C LEU A 43 -0.03 10.91 12.16
N PRO A 44 0.65 10.91 13.34
CA PRO A 44 1.84 10.10 13.58
C PRO A 44 1.50 8.62 13.73
N LEU A 45 2.53 7.78 13.67
CA LEU A 45 2.44 6.38 14.08
C LEU A 45 2.24 6.26 15.59
N LEU A 46 1.56 5.21 16.01
CA LEU A 46 1.60 4.72 17.38
C LEU A 46 2.93 3.98 17.64
N LEU A 47 3.31 3.78 18.90
CA LEU A 47 4.51 3.00 19.25
C LEU A 47 4.48 1.60 18.62
N GLU A 48 3.33 0.91 18.68
CA GLU A 48 3.14 -0.37 18.00
C GLU A 48 3.31 -0.27 16.49
N GLY A 49 2.89 0.86 15.87
CA GLY A 49 3.07 1.13 14.45
C GLY A 49 4.54 1.30 14.06
N GLU A 50 5.34 1.90 14.93
CA GLU A 50 6.79 2.00 14.73
C GLU A 50 7.48 0.62 14.86
N GLU A 51 7.08 -0.20 15.82
CA GLU A 51 7.60 -1.58 15.96
C GLU A 51 7.27 -2.42 14.73
N GLN A 52 6.03 -2.33 14.25
CA GLN A 52 5.59 -2.98 13.02
C GLN A 52 6.42 -2.53 11.81
N ALA A 53 6.70 -1.22 11.68
CA ALA A 53 7.50 -0.68 10.59
C ALA A 53 8.96 -1.19 10.61
N ARG A 54 9.58 -1.31 11.78
CA ARG A 54 10.92 -1.92 11.93
C ARG A 54 10.92 -3.40 11.52
N ALA A 55 9.87 -4.14 11.92
CA ALA A 55 9.74 -5.55 11.51
C ALA A 55 9.63 -5.68 9.98
N THR A 56 8.83 -4.83 9.34
CA THR A 56 8.74 -4.77 7.86
C THR A 56 10.11 -4.47 7.24
N GLY A 57 10.89 -3.55 7.81
CA GLY A 57 12.25 -3.25 7.37
C GLY A 57 13.16 -4.47 7.37
N SER A 58 13.03 -5.34 8.36
CA SER A 58 13.81 -6.59 8.42
C SER A 58 13.50 -7.54 7.26
N LEU A 59 12.28 -7.55 6.76
CA LEU A 59 11.90 -8.36 5.58
C LEU A 59 12.50 -7.80 4.27
N LEU A 60 12.86 -6.51 4.26
CA LEU A 60 13.38 -5.80 3.08
C LEU A 60 14.92 -5.75 3.03
N ALA A 61 15.61 -6.15 4.08
CA ALA A 61 17.05 -5.90 4.30
C ALA A 61 17.98 -6.45 3.19
N ASN A 62 17.56 -7.48 2.45
CA ASN A 62 18.36 -8.11 1.40
C ASN A 62 17.77 -7.91 -0.01
N ILE A 63 16.92 -6.91 -0.18
CA ILE A 63 16.26 -6.62 -1.45
C ILE A 63 16.80 -5.31 -1.99
N ASP A 64 17.32 -5.35 -3.23
CA ASP A 64 17.71 -4.14 -3.93
C ASP A 64 16.53 -3.52 -4.67
N PHE A 65 16.37 -2.21 -4.51
CA PHE A 65 15.36 -1.41 -5.16
C PHE A 65 16.01 -0.37 -6.09
N SER A 66 15.59 -0.32 -7.35
CA SER A 66 15.97 0.76 -8.28
C SER A 66 15.16 2.05 -8.00
N LEU A 67 13.95 1.89 -7.45
CA LEU A 67 13.04 2.98 -7.14
C LEU A 67 12.39 2.79 -5.77
N VAL A 68 12.48 3.83 -4.93
CA VAL A 68 11.77 3.91 -3.65
C VAL A 68 10.85 5.13 -3.72
N LEU A 69 9.54 4.93 -3.63
CA LEU A 69 8.55 6.00 -3.60
C LEU A 69 7.87 6.04 -2.23
N CYS A 70 7.60 7.24 -1.74
CA CYS A 70 6.94 7.43 -0.47
C CYS A 70 5.91 8.55 -0.51
N SER A 71 4.76 8.31 0.08
CA SER A 71 3.75 9.35 0.31
C SER A 71 4.32 10.50 1.14
N PRO A 72 3.91 11.76 0.89
CA PRO A 72 4.35 12.91 1.69
C PRO A 72 3.84 12.93 3.13
N LEU A 73 2.88 12.06 3.50
CA LEU A 73 2.29 12.05 4.84
C LEU A 73 3.22 11.38 5.85
N GLN A 74 3.37 12.00 7.04
CA GLN A 74 4.38 11.63 8.04
C GLN A 74 4.31 10.14 8.44
N ARG A 75 3.13 9.55 8.53
CA ARG A 75 2.96 8.12 8.87
C ARG A 75 3.61 7.19 7.86
N ALA A 76 3.57 7.53 6.56
CA ALA A 76 4.23 6.75 5.50
C ALA A 76 5.74 7.03 5.50
N GLN A 77 6.18 8.28 5.64
CA GLN A 77 7.58 8.64 5.73
C GLN A 77 8.25 7.99 6.94
N ARG A 78 7.59 8.04 8.11
CA ARG A 78 8.11 7.40 9.33
C ARG A 78 8.22 5.88 9.17
N THR A 79 7.25 5.24 8.49
CA THR A 79 7.34 3.81 8.16
C THR A 79 8.51 3.52 7.24
N CYS A 80 8.72 4.32 6.20
CA CYS A 80 9.84 4.21 5.26
C CYS A 80 11.19 4.42 5.96
N GLU A 81 11.28 5.40 6.86
CA GLU A 81 12.47 5.69 7.68
C GLU A 81 12.84 4.49 8.56
N LEU A 82 11.86 3.96 9.30
CA LEU A 82 12.07 2.80 10.18
C LEU A 82 12.37 1.51 9.42
N ALA A 83 11.95 1.44 8.16
CA ALA A 83 12.35 0.38 7.24
C ALA A 83 13.74 0.59 6.63
N GLY A 84 14.43 1.73 6.93
CA GLY A 84 15.80 2.02 6.47
C GLY A 84 15.89 2.51 5.02
N LEU A 85 14.81 3.03 4.43
CA LEU A 85 14.75 3.39 3.00
C LEU A 85 14.44 4.87 2.73
N LEU A 86 14.18 5.70 3.76
CA LEU A 86 13.73 7.09 3.53
C LEU A 86 14.80 7.96 2.83
N ASP A 87 16.08 7.76 3.13
CA ASP A 87 17.17 8.52 2.52
C ASP A 87 17.26 8.34 1.00
N ARG A 88 16.71 7.26 0.47
CA ARG A 88 16.65 6.93 -0.95
C ARG A 88 15.27 7.21 -1.56
N ALA A 89 14.29 7.59 -0.74
CA ALA A 89 12.92 7.73 -1.19
C ALA A 89 12.70 9.03 -1.95
N VAL A 90 11.97 8.92 -3.05
CA VAL A 90 11.37 10.06 -3.75
C VAL A 90 9.96 10.25 -3.19
N ILE A 91 9.70 11.43 -2.66
CA ILE A 91 8.36 11.79 -2.18
C ILE A 91 7.44 11.99 -3.38
N ASP A 92 6.32 11.26 -3.40
CA ASP A 92 5.37 11.27 -4.49
C ASP A 92 3.95 11.56 -3.98
N THR A 93 3.37 12.66 -4.44
CA THR A 93 2.04 13.10 -4.05
C THR A 93 0.93 12.18 -4.58
N ASP A 94 1.19 11.42 -5.63
CA ASP A 94 0.25 10.44 -6.17
C ASP A 94 0.01 9.26 -5.21
N LEU A 95 0.92 9.08 -4.23
CA LEU A 95 0.80 8.09 -3.16
C LEU A 95 0.05 8.58 -1.91
N GLN A 96 -0.46 9.82 -1.89
CA GLN A 96 -1.33 10.26 -0.79
C GLN A 96 -2.56 9.35 -0.68
N GLU A 97 -3.09 9.23 0.55
CA GLU A 97 -4.33 8.48 0.74
C GLU A 97 -5.50 9.15 0.01
N TRP A 98 -6.56 8.43 -0.19
CA TRP A 98 -7.82 8.94 -0.69
C TRP A 98 -8.27 10.14 0.14
N ASP A 99 -8.59 11.25 -0.52
CA ASP A 99 -9.19 12.41 0.14
C ASP A 99 -10.66 12.12 0.43
N TYR A 100 -10.98 11.94 1.70
CA TYR A 100 -12.35 11.62 2.11
C TYR A 100 -13.24 12.86 2.26
N GLY A 101 -12.71 14.08 2.07
CA GLY A 101 -13.46 15.31 2.19
C GLY A 101 -14.16 15.43 3.54
N ASP A 102 -15.49 15.61 3.52
CA ASP A 102 -16.28 15.77 4.75
C ASP A 102 -16.36 14.52 5.62
N TYR A 103 -15.90 13.38 5.14
CA TYR A 103 -15.82 12.12 5.90
C TYR A 103 -14.47 11.89 6.55
N GLU A 104 -13.57 12.86 6.48
CA GLU A 104 -12.29 12.82 7.21
C GLU A 104 -12.52 12.69 8.72
N GLY A 105 -11.87 11.71 9.36
CA GLY A 105 -12.05 11.44 10.80
C GLY A 105 -13.35 10.73 11.18
N VAL A 106 -14.21 10.39 10.23
CA VAL A 106 -15.49 9.71 10.47
C VAL A 106 -15.36 8.22 10.17
N THR A 107 -16.06 7.36 10.93
CA THR A 107 -16.08 5.91 10.66
C THR A 107 -17.13 5.56 9.60
N THR A 108 -16.95 4.46 8.89
CA THR A 108 -17.97 3.93 7.97
C THR A 108 -19.31 3.70 8.67
N ALA A 109 -19.30 3.27 9.93
CA ALA A 109 -20.54 3.04 10.69
C ALA A 109 -21.32 4.33 10.88
N THR A 110 -20.66 5.41 11.29
CA THR A 110 -21.28 6.74 11.47
C THR A 110 -21.80 7.32 10.15
N ILE A 111 -21.04 7.19 9.05
CA ILE A 111 -21.50 7.64 7.72
C ILE A 111 -22.80 6.92 7.35
N ARG A 112 -22.91 5.62 7.62
CA ARG A 112 -24.08 4.81 7.29
C ARG A 112 -25.34 5.15 8.10
N GLU A 113 -25.24 5.88 9.19
CA GLU A 113 -26.39 6.41 9.91
C GLU A 113 -27.18 7.42 9.04
N SER A 114 -26.48 8.19 8.23
CA SER A 114 -27.06 9.17 7.31
C SER A 114 -27.16 8.71 5.86
N VAL A 115 -26.24 7.83 5.42
CA VAL A 115 -26.18 7.29 4.04
C VAL A 115 -26.11 5.75 4.10
N PRO A 116 -27.28 5.07 4.26
CA PRO A 116 -27.34 3.61 4.35
C PRO A 116 -26.62 2.91 3.20
N GLY A 117 -25.80 1.90 3.52
CA GLY A 117 -25.06 1.13 2.52
C GLY A 117 -23.81 1.80 1.94
N TRP A 118 -23.47 3.02 2.39
CA TRP A 118 -22.27 3.72 1.91
C TRP A 118 -21.00 2.88 2.10
N THR A 119 -20.16 2.91 1.08
CA THR A 119 -18.75 2.48 1.14
C THR A 119 -17.92 3.48 0.35
N VAL A 120 -16.63 3.61 0.66
CA VAL A 120 -15.73 4.46 -0.13
C VAL A 120 -15.63 4.00 -1.59
N TRP A 121 -15.95 2.73 -1.89
CA TRP A 121 -15.84 2.12 -3.21
C TRP A 121 -17.02 2.43 -4.14
N SER A 122 -18.19 2.66 -3.59
CA SER A 122 -19.44 2.85 -4.34
C SER A 122 -20.18 4.13 -3.97
N GLY A 123 -19.79 4.78 -2.89
CA GLY A 123 -20.36 6.04 -2.44
C GLY A 123 -19.54 7.25 -2.91
N THR A 124 -20.04 8.43 -2.61
CA THR A 124 -19.30 9.68 -2.80
C THR A 124 -18.67 10.12 -1.49
N CYS A 125 -17.50 10.77 -1.58
CA CYS A 125 -16.90 11.53 -0.49
C CYS A 125 -17.16 13.03 -0.77
N PRO A 126 -18.13 13.67 -0.13
CA PRO A 126 -18.42 15.09 -0.38
C PRO A 126 -17.16 15.94 -0.16
N ASN A 127 -16.85 16.82 -1.11
CA ASN A 127 -15.63 17.64 -1.13
C ASN A 127 -14.30 16.85 -1.15
N GLY A 128 -14.35 15.54 -1.36
CA GLY A 128 -13.18 14.64 -1.49
C GLY A 128 -12.95 14.15 -2.91
N GLU A 129 -12.10 13.13 -3.04
CA GLU A 129 -11.80 12.51 -4.33
C GLU A 129 -12.84 11.47 -4.74
N THR A 130 -13.00 11.30 -6.04
CA THR A 130 -13.70 10.15 -6.63
C THR A 130 -12.75 8.99 -6.85
N ILE A 131 -13.30 7.78 -7.04
CA ILE A 131 -12.50 6.59 -7.33
C ILE A 131 -11.69 6.73 -8.63
N GLU A 132 -12.22 7.46 -9.62
CA GLU A 132 -11.54 7.73 -10.89
C GLU A 132 -10.32 8.65 -10.69
N GLN A 133 -10.41 9.63 -9.79
CA GLN A 133 -9.29 10.52 -9.47
C GLN A 133 -8.17 9.73 -8.77
N VAL A 134 -8.51 8.90 -7.79
CA VAL A 134 -7.56 8.04 -7.10
C VAL A 134 -6.95 7.01 -8.06
N SER A 135 -7.76 6.41 -8.94
CA SER A 135 -7.30 5.48 -9.97
C SER A 135 -6.26 6.11 -10.91
N LYS A 136 -6.50 7.34 -11.38
CA LYS A 136 -5.54 8.07 -12.23
C LYS A 136 -4.20 8.31 -11.53
N ARG A 137 -4.20 8.57 -10.22
CA ARG A 137 -2.96 8.70 -9.44
C ARG A 137 -2.23 7.36 -9.35
N ALA A 138 -2.96 6.29 -9.05
CA ALA A 138 -2.42 4.93 -9.02
C ALA A 138 -1.82 4.51 -10.37
N ASP A 139 -2.50 4.82 -11.49
CA ASP A 139 -2.03 4.50 -12.84
C ASP A 139 -0.70 5.19 -13.16
N ARG A 140 -0.49 6.47 -12.76
CA ARG A 140 0.79 7.16 -12.94
C ARG A 140 1.93 6.52 -12.13
N VAL A 141 1.66 6.08 -10.91
CA VAL A 141 2.65 5.33 -10.10
C VAL A 141 3.00 4.00 -10.79
N ILE A 142 2.00 3.27 -11.28
CA ILE A 142 2.20 1.99 -11.99
C ILE A 142 3.05 2.20 -13.25
N GLU A 143 2.74 3.20 -14.05
CA GLU A 143 3.49 3.54 -15.25
C GLU A 143 4.97 3.83 -14.91
N ARG A 144 5.22 4.62 -13.88
CA ARG A 144 6.57 4.92 -13.41
C ARG A 144 7.32 3.66 -12.99
N VAL A 145 6.69 2.77 -12.23
CA VAL A 145 7.29 1.50 -11.78
C VAL A 145 7.58 0.57 -12.97
N ARG A 146 6.64 0.46 -13.91
CA ARG A 146 6.80 -0.42 -15.09
C ARG A 146 7.94 0.03 -16.02
N ASN A 147 8.36 1.29 -15.94
CA ASN A 147 9.50 1.82 -16.70
C ASN A 147 10.85 1.59 -15.99
N GLU A 148 10.87 1.03 -14.77
CA GLU A 148 12.11 0.70 -14.08
C GLU A 148 12.75 -0.58 -14.57
N SER A 149 14.08 -0.65 -14.46
CA SER A 149 14.86 -1.85 -14.82
C SER A 149 15.00 -2.85 -13.67
N GLY A 150 14.64 -2.46 -12.45
CA GLY A 150 14.77 -3.25 -11.23
C GLY A 150 13.52 -3.16 -10.35
N ASN A 151 13.56 -3.78 -9.18
CA ASN A 151 12.44 -3.77 -8.26
C ASN A 151 12.14 -2.35 -7.75
N ALA A 152 10.87 -2.04 -7.58
CA ALA A 152 10.41 -0.82 -6.95
C ALA A 152 9.70 -1.12 -5.62
N ILE A 153 9.69 -0.13 -4.71
CA ILE A 153 8.92 -0.20 -3.48
C ILE A 153 8.17 1.10 -3.26
N VAL A 154 6.94 0.99 -2.76
CA VAL A 154 6.09 2.13 -2.39
C VAL A 154 5.66 2.05 -0.93
N PHE A 155 5.76 3.18 -0.21
CA PHE A 155 5.24 3.35 1.14
C PHE A 155 4.06 4.31 1.10
N ALA A 156 2.86 3.80 1.39
CA ALA A 156 1.63 4.59 1.27
C ALA A 156 0.52 4.12 2.24
N HIS A 157 -0.73 4.14 1.80
CA HIS A 157 -1.89 4.03 2.68
C HIS A 157 -2.88 2.95 2.21
N GLY A 158 -3.92 2.74 3.03
CA GLY A 158 -4.84 1.64 2.86
C GLY A 158 -5.57 1.63 1.52
N HIS A 159 -6.33 2.68 1.20
CA HIS A 159 -7.20 2.66 0.02
C HIS A 159 -6.44 2.92 -1.28
N ILE A 160 -5.49 3.86 -1.31
CA ILE A 160 -4.68 4.09 -2.52
C ILE A 160 -3.92 2.82 -2.95
N LEU A 161 -3.35 2.06 -2.00
CA LEU A 161 -2.61 0.83 -2.33
C LEU A 161 -3.53 -0.30 -2.80
N ARG A 162 -4.76 -0.37 -2.29
CA ARG A 162 -5.77 -1.33 -2.74
C ARG A 162 -6.28 -1.00 -4.14
N VAL A 163 -6.48 0.29 -4.45
CA VAL A 163 -6.78 0.77 -5.81
C VAL A 163 -5.61 0.47 -6.74
N LEU A 164 -4.37 0.80 -6.34
CA LEU A 164 -3.16 0.52 -7.10
C LEU A 164 -3.04 -0.97 -7.42
N THR A 165 -3.36 -1.85 -6.47
CA THR A 165 -3.31 -3.30 -6.67
C THR A 165 -4.36 -3.77 -7.69
N ALA A 166 -5.59 -3.26 -7.61
CA ALA A 166 -6.61 -3.55 -8.61
C ALA A 166 -6.14 -3.11 -10.01
N ARG A 167 -5.64 -1.88 -10.13
CA ARG A 167 -5.12 -1.32 -11.38
C ARG A 167 -3.89 -2.05 -11.92
N TRP A 168 -2.97 -2.48 -11.03
CA TRP A 168 -1.85 -3.33 -11.43
C TRP A 168 -2.32 -4.61 -12.11
N CYS A 169 -3.33 -5.25 -11.54
CA CYS A 169 -3.94 -6.48 -12.07
C CYS A 169 -4.93 -6.22 -13.23
N GLU A 170 -5.00 -4.99 -13.77
CA GLU A 170 -5.89 -4.60 -14.88
C GLU A 170 -7.38 -4.78 -14.57
N LEU A 171 -7.72 -4.73 -13.27
CA LEU A 171 -9.09 -4.79 -12.78
C LEU A 171 -9.70 -3.39 -12.65
N ASP A 172 -11.03 -3.35 -12.54
CA ASP A 172 -11.74 -2.12 -12.15
C ASP A 172 -11.25 -1.66 -10.77
N PRO A 173 -10.99 -0.36 -10.54
CA PRO A 173 -10.51 0.15 -9.25
C PRO A 173 -11.43 -0.19 -8.08
N VAL A 174 -12.75 -0.40 -8.31
CA VAL A 174 -13.69 -0.83 -7.28
C VAL A 174 -13.34 -2.20 -6.71
N GLU A 175 -12.67 -3.07 -7.47
CA GLU A 175 -12.21 -4.39 -7.02
C GLU A 175 -11.16 -4.31 -5.89
N GLY A 176 -10.55 -3.14 -5.69
CA GLY A 176 -9.73 -2.86 -4.52
C GLY A 176 -10.43 -3.16 -3.19
N GLN A 177 -11.77 -3.13 -3.16
CA GLN A 177 -12.57 -3.51 -1.99
C GLN A 177 -12.30 -4.94 -1.50
N ARG A 178 -11.82 -5.83 -2.37
CA ARG A 178 -11.56 -7.24 -2.08
C ARG A 178 -10.17 -7.50 -1.49
N PHE A 179 -9.26 -6.54 -1.58
CA PHE A 179 -7.89 -6.67 -1.14
C PHE A 179 -7.74 -6.10 0.29
N ILE A 180 -7.97 -6.91 1.32
CA ILE A 180 -7.73 -6.49 2.71
C ILE A 180 -6.24 -6.21 2.88
N LEU A 181 -5.89 -5.06 3.48
CA LEU A 181 -4.52 -4.62 3.66
C LEU A 181 -4.34 -4.04 5.07
N ASP A 182 -3.64 -4.75 5.92
CA ASP A 182 -3.37 -4.36 7.31
C ASP A 182 -2.21 -3.35 7.40
N PRO A 183 -2.11 -2.56 8.50
CA PRO A 183 -0.97 -1.69 8.73
C PRO A 183 0.37 -2.45 8.77
N ALA A 184 1.40 -1.83 8.21
CA ALA A 184 2.78 -2.32 8.13
C ALA A 184 2.93 -3.72 7.53
N THR A 185 2.02 -4.13 6.65
CA THR A 185 2.18 -5.38 5.89
C THR A 185 2.92 -5.14 4.59
N LEU A 186 3.62 -6.17 4.14
CA LEU A 186 4.31 -6.23 2.86
C LEU A 186 3.47 -7.03 1.86
N SER A 187 3.27 -6.47 0.68
CA SER A 187 2.71 -7.18 -0.47
C SER A 187 3.66 -7.06 -1.66
N ILE A 188 3.61 -8.03 -2.58
CA ILE A 188 4.45 -8.05 -3.78
C ILE A 188 3.55 -8.25 -4.99
N LEU A 189 3.55 -7.25 -5.85
CA LEU A 189 2.91 -7.30 -7.16
C LEU A 189 3.97 -7.65 -8.20
N GLY A 190 3.61 -8.46 -9.15
CA GLY A 190 4.54 -8.96 -10.16
C GLY A 190 3.78 -9.52 -11.34
N TRP A 191 4.28 -10.61 -11.89
CA TRP A 191 3.83 -11.13 -13.17
C TRP A 191 3.70 -12.66 -13.12
N GLU A 192 2.70 -13.18 -13.78
CA GLU A 192 2.65 -14.56 -14.25
C GLU A 192 2.88 -14.53 -15.76
N ARG A 193 4.12 -14.78 -16.17
CA ARG A 193 4.60 -14.53 -17.53
C ARG A 193 4.43 -13.05 -17.90
N GLU A 194 3.54 -12.73 -18.84
CA GLU A 194 3.22 -11.35 -19.28
C GLU A 194 2.03 -10.75 -18.54
N THR A 195 1.33 -11.54 -17.71
CA THR A 195 0.12 -11.11 -17.01
C THR A 195 0.46 -10.50 -15.66
N PRO A 196 0.06 -9.24 -15.38
CA PRO A 196 0.23 -8.64 -14.07
C PRO A 196 -0.54 -9.42 -13.00
N ALA A 197 0.12 -9.72 -11.88
CA ALA A 197 -0.42 -10.62 -10.87
C ALA A 197 0.03 -10.21 -9.45
N ILE A 198 -0.68 -10.69 -8.44
CA ILE A 198 -0.28 -10.62 -7.04
C ILE A 198 0.58 -11.85 -6.74
N ARG A 199 1.83 -11.63 -6.32
CA ARG A 199 2.73 -12.71 -5.92
C ARG A 199 2.65 -13.02 -4.42
N GLN A 200 2.41 -11.98 -3.62
CA GLN A 200 2.27 -12.08 -2.17
C GLN A 200 1.34 -10.97 -1.71
N TRP A 201 0.48 -11.25 -0.75
CA TRP A 201 -0.46 -10.25 -0.24
C TRP A 201 -0.56 -10.24 1.28
N ASN A 202 -0.50 -9.01 1.86
CA ASN A 202 -0.80 -8.72 3.27
C ASN A 202 0.03 -9.57 4.26
N SER A 203 1.32 -9.74 4.01
CA SER A 203 2.23 -10.56 4.82
C SER A 203 2.95 -9.76 5.90
N ARG A 204 3.29 -10.44 6.99
CA ARG A 204 4.09 -9.93 8.11
C ARG A 204 5.33 -10.77 8.32
#